data_8a56d52c6dbf62b4cfb45bb64147cb8a
#
_entry.id   8a56d52c6dbf62b4cfb45bb64147cb8a
#
_cell.length_a   1.000
_cell.length_b   1.000
_cell.length_c   1.000
_cell.angle_alpha   90.00
_cell.angle_beta   90.00
_cell.angle_gamma   90.00
#
_symmetry.space_group_name_H-M   'P 1'
#
loop_
_entity.id
_entity.type
_entity.pdbx_description
1 polymer ?
#
loop_
_entity_poly.entity_id
_entity_poly.type
_entity_poly.pdbx_seq_one_letter_code
_entity_poly.pdbx_strand_id
1 'polypeptide(L)'
;TTIYPFITTKWNQDTPYNLLCPKVGSLTHGYTGCVATAMSQILKYYNYPATSKGSGGYSTVVGKDTIIRLATINTTYNWSNMSNTYSNNSATTPANIAVAALMRDAGYGANMEYGIDESGTTDYDAAISFVNNFTYNPFSLKFLQKALYTNDEWAQIIYNEIKNQRPILYGGSTKTKEGHAFVFDGINTEGNVDVNWGWGGACDGWYDIFDLTPSGLGEEFSS
;
A
#
# COMPACT_ATOMS: atom_id res chain seq x y z
N THR A 1 -25.23 -5.70 9.58
CA THR A 1 -25.14 -4.26 9.22
C THR A 1 -23.92 -4.06 8.34
N THR A 2 -24.07 -3.34 7.23
CA THR A 2 -22.95 -2.96 6.36
C THR A 2 -22.05 -1.95 7.06
N ILE A 3 -20.74 -2.17 6.99
CA ILE A 3 -19.72 -1.20 7.36
C ILE A 3 -19.17 -0.64 6.06
N TYR A 4 -19.51 0.62 5.78
CA TYR A 4 -19.11 1.27 4.54
C TYR A 4 -17.63 1.61 4.54
N PRO A 5 -17.00 1.73 3.34
CA PRO A 5 -15.61 2.11 3.21
C PRO A 5 -15.27 3.35 4.03
N PHE A 6 -14.23 3.30 4.82
CA PHE A 6 -13.82 4.41 5.69
C PHE A 6 -12.50 5.06 5.28
N ILE A 7 -11.75 4.48 4.34
CA ILE A 7 -10.63 5.15 3.69
C ILE A 7 -11.15 6.05 2.56
N THR A 8 -10.75 7.32 2.59
CA THR A 8 -11.22 8.32 1.62
C THR A 8 -10.26 8.52 0.45
N THR A 9 -9.01 8.06 0.58
CA THR A 9 -8.00 8.21 -0.48
C THR A 9 -8.27 7.27 -1.64
N LYS A 10 -7.95 7.76 -2.86
CA LYS A 10 -7.99 6.99 -4.11
C LYS A 10 -6.64 7.16 -4.81
N TRP A 11 -5.59 6.65 -4.15
CA TRP A 11 -4.22 6.87 -4.60
C TRP A 11 -3.76 5.81 -5.59
N ASN A 12 -2.72 6.15 -6.34
CA ASN A 12 -2.13 5.34 -7.39
C ASN A 12 -0.60 5.29 -7.23
N GLN A 13 0.09 4.72 -8.20
CA GLN A 13 1.52 4.44 -8.16
C GLN A 13 2.36 5.35 -9.05
N ASP A 14 1.74 6.09 -9.95
CA ASP A 14 2.38 6.96 -10.93
C ASP A 14 2.50 8.42 -10.42
N THR A 15 2.64 9.35 -11.32
CA THR A 15 2.74 10.79 -11.02
C THR A 15 1.40 11.34 -10.51
N PRO A 16 1.36 12.13 -9.41
CA PRO A 16 2.46 12.71 -8.64
C PRO A 16 3.00 11.84 -7.48
N TYR A 17 2.41 10.69 -7.23
CA TYR A 17 2.75 9.83 -6.09
C TYR A 17 4.22 9.42 -6.07
N ASN A 18 4.82 9.22 -7.24
CA ASN A 18 6.19 8.75 -7.40
C ASN A 18 7.24 9.86 -7.63
N LEU A 19 6.87 11.13 -7.46
CA LEU A 19 7.80 12.25 -7.72
C LEU A 19 9.11 12.20 -6.94
N LEU A 20 9.12 11.56 -5.78
CA LEU A 20 10.31 11.42 -4.93
C LEU A 20 10.84 9.98 -4.89
N CYS A 21 10.26 9.07 -5.65
CA CYS A 21 10.84 7.74 -5.84
C CYS A 21 12.14 7.82 -6.64
N PRO A 22 13.06 6.84 -6.47
CA PRO A 22 14.30 6.82 -7.22
C PRO A 22 14.06 6.78 -8.72
N LYS A 23 14.97 7.37 -9.48
CA LYS A 23 14.98 7.17 -10.92
C LYS A 23 15.54 5.80 -11.25
N VAL A 24 14.88 5.13 -12.18
CA VAL A 24 15.31 3.87 -12.74
C VAL A 24 15.98 4.16 -14.10
N GLY A 25 17.27 3.87 -14.17
CA GLY A 25 18.06 4.38 -15.30
C GLY A 25 18.28 5.89 -15.18
N SER A 26 18.30 6.59 -16.30
CA SER A 26 18.61 8.03 -16.34
C SER A 26 17.39 8.95 -16.42
N LEU A 27 16.18 8.44 -16.63
CA LEU A 27 15.10 9.25 -17.20
C LEU A 27 13.81 9.32 -16.35
N THR A 28 13.35 8.26 -15.72
CA THR A 28 12.02 8.24 -15.08
C THR A 28 12.07 7.74 -13.64
N HIS A 29 11.22 8.31 -12.80
CA HIS A 29 11.00 7.75 -11.46
C HIS A 29 10.31 6.38 -11.58
N GLY A 30 10.75 5.41 -10.77
CA GLY A 30 10.03 4.15 -10.63
C GLY A 30 8.62 4.39 -10.08
N TYR A 31 7.72 3.45 -10.30
CA TYR A 31 6.41 3.45 -9.65
C TYR A 31 6.59 3.32 -8.13
N THR A 32 5.61 3.80 -7.35
CA THR A 32 5.67 3.66 -5.90
C THR A 32 5.67 2.21 -5.43
N GLY A 33 5.06 1.32 -6.21
CA GLY A 33 4.78 -0.07 -5.85
C GLY A 33 3.47 -0.20 -5.06
N CYS A 34 2.77 -1.32 -5.26
CA CYS A 34 1.47 -1.55 -4.65
C CYS A 34 1.53 -1.58 -3.12
N VAL A 35 2.59 -2.15 -2.55
CA VAL A 35 2.78 -2.21 -1.10
C VAL A 35 2.92 -0.82 -0.50
N ALA A 36 3.74 0.05 -1.08
CA ALA A 36 3.91 1.42 -0.61
C ALA A 36 2.61 2.24 -0.74
N THR A 37 1.85 2.03 -1.81
CA THR A 37 0.55 2.68 -2.01
C THR A 37 -0.46 2.22 -0.95
N ALA A 38 -0.57 0.93 -0.68
CA ALA A 38 -1.43 0.39 0.37
C ALA A 38 -1.02 0.91 1.75
N MET A 39 0.28 0.85 2.09
CA MET A 39 0.82 1.41 3.34
C MET A 39 0.45 2.88 3.49
N SER A 40 0.70 3.68 2.46
CA SER A 40 0.49 5.14 2.50
C SER A 40 -0.96 5.51 2.72
N GLN A 41 -1.90 4.80 2.12
CA GLN A 41 -3.34 5.03 2.34
C GLN A 41 -3.76 4.71 3.78
N ILE A 42 -3.20 3.66 4.38
CA ILE A 42 -3.43 3.33 5.80
C ILE A 42 -2.80 4.37 6.72
N LEU A 43 -1.56 4.77 6.45
CA LEU A 43 -0.87 5.83 7.21
C LEU A 43 -1.65 7.14 7.15
N LYS A 44 -2.17 7.51 5.99
CA LYS A 44 -3.01 8.70 5.81
C LYS A 44 -4.33 8.59 6.56
N TYR A 45 -4.94 7.42 6.60
CA TYR A 45 -6.17 7.21 7.36
C TYR A 45 -6.00 7.56 8.84
N TYR A 46 -4.89 7.12 9.44
CA TYR A 46 -4.59 7.44 10.83
C TYR A 46 -3.95 8.82 11.03
N ASN A 47 -3.45 9.47 9.97
CA ASN A 47 -2.60 10.66 10.07
C ASN A 47 -1.47 10.49 11.10
N TYR A 48 -0.83 9.34 11.08
CA TYR A 48 0.18 8.94 12.05
C TYR A 48 1.32 8.17 11.35
N PRO A 49 2.59 8.39 11.72
CA PRO A 49 3.07 9.28 12.78
C PRO A 49 3.18 10.74 12.33
N ALA A 50 3.49 11.64 13.27
CA ALA A 50 3.85 13.01 12.92
C ALA A 50 5.18 13.03 12.12
N THR A 51 6.16 12.21 12.55
CA THR A 51 7.48 12.12 11.93
C THR A 51 7.90 10.65 11.84
N SER A 52 8.32 10.22 10.67
CA SER A 52 8.95 8.91 10.46
C SER A 52 10.36 8.87 11.04
N LYS A 53 10.92 7.68 11.22
CA LYS A 53 12.27 7.52 11.79
C LYS A 53 13.03 6.32 11.25
N GLY A 54 14.32 6.31 11.54
CA GLY A 54 15.19 5.16 11.32
C GLY A 54 15.78 5.15 9.91
N SER A 55 15.96 3.95 9.41
CA SER A 55 16.57 3.72 8.11
C SER A 55 15.76 2.69 7.32
N GLY A 56 15.97 2.70 6.03
CA GLY A 56 15.45 1.71 5.12
C GLY A 56 16.47 1.45 4.02
N GLY A 57 16.07 0.60 3.09
CA GLY A 57 16.85 0.31 1.91
C GLY A 57 15.93 0.24 0.71
N TYR A 58 16.51 0.38 -0.45
CA TYR A 58 15.80 0.14 -1.70
C TYR A 58 16.77 -0.32 -2.76
N SER A 59 16.26 -0.90 -3.80
CA SER A 59 17.05 -1.24 -4.97
C SER A 59 16.42 -0.67 -6.23
N THR A 60 17.25 -0.46 -7.25
CA THR A 60 16.80 -0.10 -8.59
C THR A 60 17.28 -1.16 -9.56
N VAL A 61 16.41 -1.59 -10.46
CA VAL A 61 16.71 -2.59 -11.50
C VAL A 61 16.83 -1.89 -12.83
N VAL A 62 18.00 -1.98 -13.46
CA VAL A 62 18.28 -1.43 -14.78
C VAL A 62 18.83 -2.56 -15.67
N GLY A 63 18.01 -3.07 -16.57
CA GLY A 63 18.36 -4.25 -17.35
C GLY A 63 18.56 -5.48 -16.46
N LYS A 64 19.81 -5.95 -16.38
CA LYS A 64 20.20 -7.10 -15.52
C LYS A 64 20.84 -6.67 -14.22
N ASP A 65 21.08 -5.39 -14.04
CA ASP A 65 21.81 -4.86 -12.88
C ASP A 65 20.84 -4.41 -11.80
N THR A 66 21.14 -4.80 -10.56
CA THR A 66 20.43 -4.34 -9.36
C THR A 66 21.39 -3.53 -8.51
N ILE A 67 21.00 -2.30 -8.21
CA ILE A 67 21.77 -1.39 -7.36
C ILE A 67 21.04 -1.23 -6.05
N ILE A 68 21.69 -1.60 -4.94
CA ILE A 68 21.14 -1.51 -3.58
C ILE A 68 21.65 -0.22 -2.94
N ARG A 69 20.74 0.50 -2.27
CA ARG A 69 21.03 1.74 -1.55
C ARG A 69 20.41 1.74 -0.17
N LEU A 70 21.08 2.41 0.77
CA LEU A 70 20.53 2.69 2.09
C LEU A 70 19.95 4.12 2.09
N ALA A 71 18.91 4.31 2.89
CA ALA A 71 18.25 5.59 3.06
C ALA A 71 17.95 5.85 4.52
N THR A 72 18.09 7.11 4.93
CA THR A 72 17.58 7.59 6.21
C THR A 72 16.13 8.00 6.04
N ILE A 73 15.28 7.60 6.97
CA ILE A 73 13.87 7.93 7.00
C ILE A 73 13.63 8.85 8.19
N ASN A 74 13.34 10.12 7.92
CA ASN A 74 13.12 11.13 8.95
C ASN A 74 12.33 12.30 8.34
N THR A 75 11.06 12.09 8.07
CA THR A 75 10.18 13.08 7.45
C THR A 75 9.07 13.46 8.40
N THR A 76 8.87 14.76 8.60
CA THR A 76 7.67 15.29 9.25
C THR A 76 6.59 15.46 8.18
N TYR A 77 5.47 14.78 8.35
CA TYR A 77 4.41 14.73 7.36
C TYR A 77 3.44 15.90 7.51
N ASN A 78 3.06 16.46 6.38
CA ASN A 78 1.98 17.44 6.32
C ASN A 78 0.68 16.73 5.88
N TRP A 79 0.05 16.04 6.81
CA TRP A 79 -1.14 15.25 6.56
C TRP A 79 -2.29 16.06 5.97
N SER A 80 -2.47 17.30 6.43
CA SER A 80 -3.55 18.18 5.96
C SER A 80 -3.38 18.64 4.50
N ASN A 81 -2.17 18.64 3.97
CA ASN A 81 -1.89 18.97 2.56
C ASN A 81 -2.13 17.80 1.61
N MET A 82 -2.27 16.58 2.13
CA MET A 82 -2.50 15.42 1.29
C MET A 82 -3.96 15.36 0.84
N SER A 83 -4.17 15.37 -0.47
CA SER A 83 -5.50 15.28 -1.09
C SER A 83 -5.98 13.84 -1.18
N ASN A 84 -7.29 13.63 -1.19
CA ASN A 84 -7.87 12.30 -1.39
C ASN A 84 -7.63 11.75 -2.79
N THR A 85 -7.58 12.63 -3.79
CA THR A 85 -7.34 12.31 -5.19
C THR A 85 -6.32 13.28 -5.78
N TYR A 86 -5.62 12.84 -6.83
CA TYR A 86 -4.63 13.65 -7.54
C TYR A 86 -4.79 13.50 -9.04
N SER A 87 -4.60 14.60 -9.77
CA SER A 87 -4.43 14.56 -11.22
C SER A 87 -3.02 14.08 -11.56
N ASN A 88 -2.87 13.37 -12.66
CA ASN A 88 -1.56 12.96 -13.17
C ASN A 88 -0.81 14.19 -13.68
N ASN A 89 0.10 14.71 -12.87
CA ASN A 89 0.99 15.81 -13.24
C ASN A 89 2.25 15.82 -12.38
N SER A 90 3.30 16.44 -12.89
CA SER A 90 4.61 16.50 -12.23
C SER A 90 4.88 17.82 -11.49
N ALA A 91 3.87 18.64 -11.26
CA ALA A 91 4.02 19.89 -10.53
C ALA A 91 4.45 19.62 -9.07
N THR A 92 5.38 20.43 -8.57
CA THR A 92 5.91 20.33 -7.22
C THR A 92 5.09 21.16 -6.22
N THR A 93 3.77 21.02 -6.28
CA THR A 93 2.88 21.68 -5.33
C THR A 93 3.04 21.09 -3.92
N PRO A 94 2.69 21.84 -2.86
CA PRO A 94 2.73 21.29 -1.50
C PRO A 94 1.95 19.98 -1.33
N ALA A 95 0.79 19.85 -1.97
CA ALA A 95 -0.01 18.64 -1.91
C ALA A 95 0.67 17.45 -2.61
N ASN A 96 1.23 17.68 -3.80
CA ASN A 96 1.94 16.63 -4.55
C ASN A 96 3.20 16.16 -3.81
N ILE A 97 3.98 17.10 -3.27
CA ILE A 97 5.19 16.76 -2.51
C ILE A 97 4.85 16.05 -1.20
N ALA A 98 3.76 16.43 -0.53
CA ALA A 98 3.35 15.78 0.71
C ALA A 98 3.07 14.27 0.50
N VAL A 99 2.27 13.92 -0.51
CA VAL A 99 1.98 12.50 -0.80
C VAL A 99 3.21 11.77 -1.33
N ALA A 100 4.02 12.41 -2.16
CA ALA A 100 5.24 11.81 -2.71
C ALA A 100 6.28 11.49 -1.62
N ALA A 101 6.42 12.33 -0.59
CA ALA A 101 7.31 12.08 0.54
C ALA A 101 6.84 10.86 1.35
N LEU A 102 5.55 10.71 1.59
CA LEU A 102 4.98 9.54 2.27
C LEU A 102 5.23 8.26 1.47
N MET A 103 4.93 8.28 0.18
CA MET A 103 5.13 7.14 -0.71
C MET A 103 6.60 6.70 -0.79
N ARG A 104 7.52 7.66 -0.89
CA ARG A 104 8.96 7.39 -0.86
C ARG A 104 9.36 6.69 0.43
N ASP A 105 8.96 7.22 1.57
CA ASP A 105 9.35 6.68 2.87
C ASP A 105 8.74 5.29 3.10
N ALA A 106 7.51 5.07 2.68
CA ALA A 106 6.89 3.75 2.73
C ALA A 106 7.67 2.74 1.87
N GLY A 107 8.06 3.12 0.66
CA GLY A 107 8.87 2.28 -0.21
C GLY A 107 10.25 1.98 0.38
N TYR A 108 10.94 2.98 0.88
CA TYR A 108 12.27 2.82 1.49
C TYR A 108 12.20 1.97 2.77
N GLY A 109 11.21 2.18 3.60
CA GLY A 109 11.02 1.40 4.82
C GLY A 109 10.69 -0.06 4.53
N ALA A 110 9.99 -0.34 3.45
CA ALA A 110 9.61 -1.68 3.02
C ALA A 110 10.60 -2.35 2.07
N ASN A 111 11.81 -1.81 1.91
CA ASN A 111 12.85 -2.37 1.03
C ASN A 111 12.40 -2.54 -0.42
N MET A 112 11.72 -1.54 -0.97
CA MET A 112 11.17 -1.57 -2.32
C MET A 112 12.25 -1.80 -3.37
N GLU A 113 11.99 -2.73 -4.29
CA GLU A 113 12.72 -2.87 -5.54
C GLU A 113 12.00 -2.05 -6.62
N TYR A 114 12.65 -0.98 -7.06
CA TYR A 114 12.08 -0.08 -8.08
C TYR A 114 12.48 -0.50 -9.48
N GLY A 115 11.51 -0.68 -10.35
CA GLY A 115 11.70 -1.02 -11.76
C GLY A 115 11.01 -0.02 -12.68
N ILE A 116 11.29 -0.15 -13.97
CA ILE A 116 10.74 0.73 -15.00
C ILE A 116 9.26 0.44 -15.28
N ASP A 117 8.88 -0.83 -15.22
CA ASP A 117 7.52 -1.28 -15.52
C ASP A 117 6.71 -1.52 -14.25
N GLU A 118 7.37 -1.94 -13.18
CA GLU A 118 6.76 -2.20 -11.88
C GLU A 118 7.77 -2.02 -10.76
N SER A 119 7.27 -1.82 -9.55
CA SER A 119 8.07 -1.82 -8.32
C SER A 119 7.41 -2.75 -7.32
N GLY A 120 8.20 -3.55 -6.60
CA GLY A 120 7.69 -4.59 -5.73
C GLY A 120 8.48 -4.78 -4.44
N THR A 121 7.79 -5.28 -3.44
CA THR A 121 8.33 -5.78 -2.17
C THR A 121 7.32 -6.71 -1.51
N THR A 122 7.57 -7.15 -0.30
CA THR A 122 6.71 -8.06 0.43
C THR A 122 5.83 -7.36 1.46
N ASP A 123 4.67 -7.95 1.77
CA ASP A 123 3.81 -7.48 2.85
C ASP A 123 4.49 -7.61 4.23
N TYR A 124 5.38 -8.58 4.38
CA TYR A 124 6.17 -8.74 5.59
C TYR A 124 7.11 -7.56 5.84
N ASP A 125 7.79 -7.08 4.79
CA ASP A 125 8.62 -5.88 4.87
C ASP A 125 7.78 -4.65 5.23
N ALA A 126 6.56 -4.55 4.73
CA ALA A 126 5.62 -3.51 5.12
C ALA A 126 5.29 -3.58 6.62
N ALA A 127 4.97 -4.76 7.14
CA ALA A 127 4.66 -4.95 8.56
C ALA A 127 5.81 -4.51 9.47
N ILE A 128 7.04 -4.88 9.12
CA ILE A 128 8.23 -4.45 9.85
C ILE A 128 8.40 -2.93 9.79
N SER A 129 8.19 -2.32 8.64
CA SER A 129 8.32 -0.87 8.45
C SER A 129 7.29 -0.08 9.25
N PHE A 130 6.04 -0.55 9.34
CA PHE A 130 5.03 0.08 10.20
C PHE A 130 5.53 0.26 11.64
N VAL A 131 6.24 -0.73 12.18
CA VAL A 131 6.80 -0.67 13.52
C VAL A 131 8.09 0.16 13.56
N ASN A 132 9.06 -0.16 12.72
CA ASN A 132 10.40 0.41 12.80
C ASN A 132 10.49 1.85 12.29
N ASN A 133 9.76 2.18 11.25
CA ASN A 133 9.82 3.50 10.61
C ASN A 133 8.64 4.39 10.97
N PHE A 134 7.45 3.83 11.13
CA PHE A 134 6.23 4.58 11.39
C PHE A 134 5.70 4.44 12.81
N THR A 135 6.44 3.77 13.69
CA THR A 135 6.21 3.70 15.14
C THR A 135 4.85 3.12 15.56
N TYR A 136 4.27 2.28 14.75
CA TYR A 136 3.05 1.55 15.11
C TYR A 136 3.39 0.53 16.21
N ASN A 137 2.40 0.24 17.05
CA ASN A 137 2.59 -0.61 18.21
C ASN A 137 2.86 -2.07 17.80
N PRO A 138 4.04 -2.63 18.12
CA PRO A 138 4.38 -4.00 17.73
C PRO A 138 3.52 -5.07 18.44
N PHE A 139 2.86 -4.72 19.54
CA PHE A 139 2.00 -5.64 20.28
C PHE A 139 0.59 -5.74 19.70
N SER A 140 0.16 -4.75 18.94
CA SER A 140 -1.17 -4.73 18.31
C SER A 140 -1.15 -4.94 16.81
N LEU A 141 -0.05 -4.57 16.13
CA LEU A 141 0.11 -4.86 14.70
C LEU A 141 0.41 -6.34 14.50
N LYS A 142 -0.31 -6.98 13.58
CA LYS A 142 -0.15 -8.41 13.28
C LYS A 142 0.07 -8.64 11.80
N PHE A 143 0.97 -9.56 11.52
CA PHE A 143 1.17 -10.15 10.20
C PHE A 143 0.63 -11.58 10.24
N LEU A 144 -0.39 -11.86 9.42
CA LEU A 144 -1.08 -13.15 9.41
C LEU A 144 -1.01 -13.77 8.03
N GLN A 145 -0.94 -15.10 7.98
CA GLN A 145 -0.92 -15.88 6.75
C GLN A 145 -2.16 -16.76 6.68
N LYS A 146 -2.95 -16.61 5.63
CA LYS A 146 -4.20 -17.31 5.43
C LYS A 146 -4.06 -18.84 5.54
N ALA A 147 -2.94 -19.39 5.07
CA ALA A 147 -2.69 -20.84 5.09
C ALA A 147 -2.73 -21.46 6.50
N LEU A 148 -2.60 -20.65 7.56
CA LEU A 148 -2.63 -21.10 8.95
C LEU A 148 -4.04 -21.08 9.56
N TYR A 149 -5.06 -20.69 8.80
CA TYR A 149 -6.44 -20.51 9.26
C TYR A 149 -7.43 -21.22 8.37
N THR A 150 -8.57 -21.63 8.92
CA THR A 150 -9.72 -22.03 8.13
C THR A 150 -10.36 -20.81 7.44
N ASN A 151 -11.18 -21.03 6.44
CA ASN A 151 -11.90 -19.95 5.78
C ASN A 151 -12.79 -19.16 6.76
N ASP A 152 -13.46 -19.84 7.66
CA ASP A 152 -14.32 -19.19 8.67
C ASP A 152 -13.51 -18.36 9.65
N GLU A 153 -12.38 -18.88 10.14
CA GLU A 153 -11.48 -18.11 11.01
C GLU A 153 -10.93 -16.87 10.29
N TRP A 154 -10.54 -17.01 9.03
CA TRP A 154 -10.03 -15.91 8.23
C TRP A 154 -11.07 -14.82 8.01
N ALA A 155 -12.28 -15.21 7.61
CA ALA A 155 -13.40 -14.28 7.46
C ALA A 155 -13.73 -13.56 8.78
N GLN A 156 -13.67 -14.27 9.91
CA GLN A 156 -13.93 -13.69 11.23
C GLN A 156 -12.84 -12.68 11.65
N ILE A 157 -11.58 -12.96 11.34
CA ILE A 157 -10.47 -12.02 11.58
C ILE A 157 -10.70 -10.73 10.80
N ILE A 158 -11.01 -10.84 9.50
CA ILE A 158 -11.28 -9.69 8.64
C ILE A 158 -12.47 -8.89 9.15
N TYR A 159 -13.57 -9.56 9.47
CA TYR A 159 -14.76 -8.91 10.03
C TYR A 159 -14.44 -8.12 11.31
N ASN A 160 -13.67 -8.69 12.22
CA ASN A 160 -13.32 -8.04 13.48
C ASN A 160 -12.46 -6.80 13.28
N GLU A 161 -11.53 -6.80 12.32
CA GLU A 161 -10.73 -5.63 12.00
C GLU A 161 -11.61 -4.51 11.40
N ILE A 162 -12.41 -4.83 10.39
CA ILE A 162 -13.27 -3.86 9.72
C ILE A 162 -14.32 -3.29 10.67
N LYS A 163 -14.95 -4.14 11.52
CA LYS A 163 -15.91 -3.71 12.54
C LYS A 163 -15.33 -2.67 13.50
N ASN A 164 -14.05 -2.77 13.79
CA ASN A 164 -13.34 -1.81 14.65
C ASN A 164 -12.70 -0.67 13.84
N GLN A 165 -13.07 -0.50 12.59
CA GLN A 165 -12.55 0.52 11.68
C GLN A 165 -11.02 0.52 11.58
N ARG A 166 -10.43 -0.66 11.56
CA ARG A 166 -9.01 -0.86 11.30
C ARG A 166 -8.83 -1.40 9.90
N PRO A 167 -8.24 -0.62 8.99
CA PRO A 167 -8.00 -1.06 7.62
C PRO A 167 -6.97 -2.19 7.59
N ILE A 168 -7.14 -3.09 6.63
CA ILE A 168 -6.27 -4.25 6.45
C ILE A 168 -5.44 -4.05 5.20
N LEU A 169 -4.11 -4.11 5.33
CA LEU A 169 -3.25 -4.34 4.18
C LEU A 169 -3.32 -5.81 3.83
N TYR A 170 -3.83 -6.11 2.66
CA TYR A 170 -4.04 -7.47 2.18
C TYR A 170 -3.18 -7.76 0.97
N GLY A 171 -2.56 -8.91 0.94
CA GLY A 171 -1.76 -9.37 -0.17
C GLY A 171 -2.31 -10.63 -0.79
N GLY A 172 -2.29 -10.69 -2.10
CA GLY A 172 -2.65 -11.87 -2.86
C GLY A 172 -1.77 -12.03 -4.08
N SER A 173 -1.81 -13.21 -4.67
CA SER A 173 -1.12 -13.50 -5.92
C SER A 173 -2.05 -14.23 -6.88
N THR A 174 -1.84 -13.99 -8.18
CA THR A 174 -2.54 -14.72 -9.24
C THR A 174 -1.94 -16.11 -9.43
N LYS A 175 -2.63 -16.95 -10.20
CA LYS A 175 -2.11 -18.28 -10.61
C LYS A 175 -0.80 -18.18 -11.37
N THR A 176 -0.55 -17.06 -12.05
CA THR A 176 0.71 -16.76 -12.74
C THR A 176 1.79 -16.19 -11.81
N LYS A 177 1.50 -16.12 -10.48
CA LYS A 177 2.37 -15.61 -9.42
C LYS A 177 2.64 -14.10 -9.48
N GLU A 178 1.78 -13.35 -10.12
CA GLU A 178 1.76 -11.89 -10.00
C GLU A 178 1.18 -11.52 -8.65
N GLY A 179 1.97 -10.85 -7.82
CA GLY A 179 1.54 -10.38 -6.50
C GLY A 179 0.94 -8.98 -6.57
N HIS A 180 -0.03 -8.71 -5.71
CA HIS A 180 -0.56 -7.37 -5.49
C HIS A 180 -0.92 -7.17 -4.03
N ALA A 181 -0.66 -5.97 -3.52
CA ALA A 181 -1.09 -5.53 -2.21
C ALA A 181 -2.14 -4.43 -2.34
N PHE A 182 -3.16 -4.50 -1.52
CA PHE A 182 -4.31 -3.60 -1.55
C PHE A 182 -4.91 -3.48 -0.15
N VAL A 183 -5.99 -2.71 0.00
CA VAL A 183 -6.59 -2.43 1.31
C VAL A 183 -8.04 -2.88 1.36
N PHE A 184 -8.41 -3.53 2.47
CA PHE A 184 -9.81 -3.74 2.84
C PHE A 184 -10.23 -2.70 3.88
N ASP A 185 -11.35 -2.02 3.65
CA ASP A 185 -11.86 -1.00 4.56
C ASP A 185 -13.40 -0.93 4.67
N GLY A 186 -14.05 -1.99 4.27
CA GLY A 186 -15.50 -2.13 4.43
C GLY A 186 -15.93 -3.58 4.36
N ILE A 187 -17.13 -3.88 4.87
CA ILE A 187 -17.76 -5.20 4.75
C ILE A 187 -19.28 -5.05 4.69
N ASN A 188 -19.92 -5.74 3.76
CA ASN A 188 -21.38 -5.70 3.61
C ASN A 188 -22.06 -6.88 4.32
N THR A 189 -23.38 -6.89 4.28
CA THR A 189 -24.20 -7.93 4.93
C THR A 189 -24.08 -9.31 4.28
N GLU A 190 -23.53 -9.39 3.07
CA GLU A 190 -23.27 -10.65 2.37
C GLU A 190 -21.89 -11.21 2.70
N GLY A 191 -21.07 -10.46 3.46
CA GLY A 191 -19.72 -10.83 3.82
C GLY A 191 -18.65 -10.42 2.79
N ASN A 192 -19.04 -9.66 1.76
CA ASN A 192 -18.10 -9.10 0.81
C ASN A 192 -17.36 -7.91 1.41
N VAL A 193 -16.07 -7.81 1.11
CA VAL A 193 -15.22 -6.71 1.55
C VAL A 193 -15.16 -5.61 0.50
N ASP A 194 -15.05 -4.35 0.94
CA ASP A 194 -14.66 -3.27 0.05
C ASP A 194 -13.15 -3.33 -0.14
N VAL A 195 -12.74 -3.30 -1.40
CA VAL A 195 -11.33 -3.33 -1.80
C VAL A 195 -10.95 -2.01 -2.43
N ASN A 196 -9.93 -1.38 -1.87
CA ASN A 196 -9.20 -0.27 -2.47
C ASN A 196 -7.92 -0.85 -3.10
N TRP A 197 -7.91 -0.96 -4.42
CA TRP A 197 -6.84 -1.61 -5.15
C TRP A 197 -5.55 -0.79 -5.25
N GLY A 198 -5.60 0.50 -4.94
CA GLY A 198 -4.45 1.40 -5.09
C GLY A 198 -4.17 1.77 -6.56
N TRP A 199 -5.21 1.81 -7.38
CA TRP A 199 -5.17 2.15 -8.82
C TRP A 199 -5.97 3.42 -9.13
N GLY A 200 -5.90 4.40 -8.24
CA GLY A 200 -6.60 5.67 -8.43
C GLY A 200 -8.13 5.56 -8.33
N GLY A 201 -8.63 4.53 -7.66
CA GLY A 201 -10.05 4.22 -7.55
C GLY A 201 -10.56 3.24 -8.61
N ALA A 202 -9.76 2.90 -9.60
CA ALA A 202 -10.16 1.93 -10.61
C ALA A 202 -10.39 0.55 -9.99
N CYS A 203 -11.49 -0.10 -10.34
CA CYS A 203 -11.93 -1.40 -9.85
C CYS A 203 -12.32 -1.45 -8.37
N ASP A 204 -12.23 -0.37 -7.62
CA ASP A 204 -12.65 -0.33 -6.21
C ASP A 204 -14.12 -0.73 -6.06
N GLY A 205 -14.43 -1.46 -5.00
CA GLY A 205 -15.78 -1.93 -4.72
C GLY A 205 -15.84 -3.21 -3.90
N TRP A 206 -16.99 -3.85 -3.91
CA TRP A 206 -17.30 -5.02 -3.11
C TRP A 206 -16.88 -6.32 -3.80
N TYR A 207 -16.13 -7.16 -3.08
CA TYR A 207 -15.63 -8.44 -3.56
C TYR A 207 -15.79 -9.53 -2.50
N ASP A 208 -15.99 -10.76 -2.96
CA ASP A 208 -15.88 -11.92 -2.07
C ASP A 208 -14.42 -12.09 -1.64
N ILE A 209 -14.19 -12.30 -0.34
CA ILE A 209 -12.84 -12.51 0.22
C ILE A 209 -12.12 -13.68 -0.47
N PHE A 210 -12.88 -14.67 -0.94
CA PHE A 210 -12.35 -15.86 -1.60
C PHE A 210 -12.39 -15.79 -3.13
N ASP A 211 -12.83 -14.66 -3.69
CA ASP A 211 -12.83 -14.36 -5.13
C ASP A 211 -12.49 -12.88 -5.35
N LEU A 212 -11.20 -12.56 -5.27
CA LEU A 212 -10.67 -11.21 -5.43
C LEU A 212 -10.24 -11.00 -6.88
N THR A 213 -11.22 -10.98 -7.78
CA THR A 213 -11.00 -10.74 -9.21
C THR A 213 -11.39 -9.31 -9.57
N PRO A 214 -10.41 -8.40 -9.81
CA PRO A 214 -10.71 -7.03 -10.20
C PRO A 214 -11.56 -6.97 -11.47
N SER A 215 -12.55 -6.09 -11.49
CA SER A 215 -13.45 -5.95 -12.62
C SER A 215 -12.68 -5.61 -13.91
N GLY A 216 -12.81 -6.48 -14.91
CA GLY A 216 -12.21 -6.29 -16.24
C GLY A 216 -10.79 -6.85 -16.40
N LEU A 217 -10.16 -7.41 -15.37
CA LEU A 217 -8.81 -8.00 -15.48
C LEU A 217 -8.85 -9.52 -15.65
N GLY A 218 -9.94 -10.20 -15.28
CA GLY A 218 -10.12 -11.64 -15.49
C GLY A 218 -9.19 -12.55 -14.67
N GLU A 219 -8.42 -12.01 -13.73
CA GLU A 219 -7.51 -12.77 -12.87
C GLU A 219 -7.85 -12.56 -11.40
N GLU A 220 -7.87 -13.65 -10.65
CA GLU A 220 -8.13 -13.67 -9.21
C GLU A 220 -6.83 -13.53 -8.42
N PHE A 221 -6.84 -12.67 -7.37
CA PHE A 221 -5.80 -12.63 -6.36
C PHE A 221 -6.20 -13.46 -5.15
N SER A 222 -5.34 -14.38 -4.73
CA SER A 222 -5.51 -15.20 -3.54
C SER A 222 -4.32 -15.09 -2.61
N SER A 223 -4.57 -15.05 -1.34
CA SER A 223 -3.53 -14.99 -0.31
C SER A 223 -3.11 -16.38 0.19
#